data_7493a7acf95ec2520d12f4646bc25e27
#
_entry.id   7493a7acf95ec2520d12f4646bc25e27
#
_cell.length_a   1.000
_cell.length_b   1.000
_cell.length_c   1.000
_cell.angle_alpha   90.00
_cell.angle_beta   90.00
_cell.angle_gamma   90.00
#
_symmetry.space_group_name_H-M   'P 1'
#
loop_
_entity.id
_entity.type
_entity.pdbx_description
1 polymer ?
#
loop_
_entity_poly.entity_id
_entity_poly.type
_entity_poly.pdbx_seq_one_letter_code
_entity_poly.pdbx_strand_id
1 'polypeptide(L)'
;MSPCDEVSLKALRYLDDRLQGQELRDFRAHLEVCPNCRASVETERALSRLLHRSRPLYSAPPALRTRVAVAVEKHSGPILASENFYKRLLRSVGNGFADPVRRVVRLRLLAATLAVTAMLLAFVPNAARQVRAADYVETAVTTHRSYLDGNLALGIRSDSPEQVSSWFTGKVPFQFRLPQSTPGSIPTYQLAGASLVSYRGSPAALVVYEKHNERISLLVASSQSAVVAGGEEVRSAALTFHYRTDQGFKVVTWSNHGLTYALVSAVAGSARESCMVCHQSMADHQNFRSNR
;
A
#
# COMPACT_ATOMS: atom_id res chain seq x y z
N MET A 1 25.17 24.51 30.09
CA MET A 1 24.46 23.44 29.35
C MET A 1 25.50 22.66 28.57
N SER A 2 25.47 21.34 28.66
CA SER A 2 26.35 20.53 27.81
C SER A 2 25.89 20.57 26.34
N PRO A 3 26.79 20.34 25.36
CA PRO A 3 26.39 20.23 23.96
C PRO A 3 25.29 19.18 23.71
N CYS A 4 25.25 18.13 24.53
CA CYS A 4 24.23 17.08 24.46
C CYS A 4 22.85 17.55 24.96
N ASP A 5 22.80 18.42 25.98
CA ASP A 5 21.54 18.99 26.48
C ASP A 5 20.89 19.87 25.41
N GLU A 6 21.68 20.64 24.70
CA GLU A 6 21.18 21.49 23.61
C GLU A 6 20.63 20.67 22.45
N VAL A 7 21.29 19.57 22.08
CA VAL A 7 20.83 18.66 21.04
C VAL A 7 19.53 17.95 21.47
N SER A 8 19.43 17.55 22.71
CA SER A 8 18.20 16.94 23.26
C SER A 8 16.99 17.88 23.12
N LEU A 9 17.16 19.17 23.47
CA LEU A 9 16.10 20.18 23.34
C LEU A 9 15.69 20.45 21.88
N LYS A 10 16.62 20.27 20.92
CA LYS A 10 16.39 20.50 19.51
C LYS A 10 15.87 19.26 18.74
N ALA A 11 15.91 18.07 19.37
CA ALA A 11 15.58 16.80 18.71
C ALA A 11 14.18 16.79 18.10
N LEU A 12 13.16 17.23 18.82
CA LEU A 12 11.78 17.31 18.30
C LEU A 12 11.64 18.29 17.14
N ARG A 13 12.30 19.45 17.23
CA ARG A 13 12.30 20.44 16.13
C ARG A 13 13.00 19.89 14.87
N TYR A 14 14.02 19.06 15.05
CA TYR A 14 14.68 18.35 13.96
C TYR A 14 13.76 17.32 13.31
N LEU A 15 13.03 16.52 14.11
CA LEU A 15 12.11 15.52 13.61
C LEU A 15 10.89 16.12 12.89
N ASP A 16 10.51 17.35 13.26
CA ASP A 16 9.43 18.12 12.64
C ASP A 16 9.90 19.00 11.44
N ASP A 17 11.15 18.82 10.96
CA ASP A 17 11.77 19.60 9.89
C ASP A 17 11.78 21.12 10.15
N ARG A 18 11.79 21.53 11.45
CA ARG A 18 11.75 22.94 11.87
C ARG A 18 13.13 23.54 12.14
N LEU A 19 14.21 22.78 12.05
CA LEU A 19 15.57 23.29 12.13
C LEU A 19 16.03 23.74 10.73
N GLN A 20 16.64 24.91 10.63
CA GLN A 20 17.09 25.48 9.36
C GLN A 20 18.49 26.10 9.47
N GLY A 21 19.12 26.31 8.33
CA GLY A 21 20.36 27.05 8.22
C GLY A 21 21.52 26.46 9.04
N GLN A 22 22.21 27.31 9.80
CA GLN A 22 23.37 26.90 10.60
C GLN A 22 22.99 25.96 11.74
N GLU A 23 21.85 26.20 12.40
CA GLU A 23 21.35 25.36 13.50
C GLU A 23 21.16 23.88 13.07
N LEU A 24 20.70 23.62 11.86
CA LEU A 24 20.56 22.28 11.30
C LEU A 24 21.94 21.64 11.02
N ARG A 25 22.90 22.43 10.52
CA ARG A 25 24.26 21.91 10.25
C ARG A 25 24.96 21.51 11.54
N ASP A 26 24.89 22.36 12.56
CA ASP A 26 25.52 22.11 13.87
C ASP A 26 24.89 20.89 14.57
N PHE A 27 23.57 20.76 14.47
CA PHE A 27 22.85 19.62 15.00
C PHE A 27 23.27 18.30 14.31
N ARG A 28 23.37 18.28 12.98
CA ARG A 28 23.83 17.10 12.23
C ARG A 28 25.27 16.75 12.53
N ALA A 29 26.14 17.73 12.56
CA ALA A 29 27.57 17.52 12.94
C ALA A 29 27.71 16.89 14.31
N HIS A 30 26.91 17.31 15.30
CA HIS A 30 26.92 16.69 16.62
C HIS A 30 26.44 15.23 16.57
N LEU A 31 25.40 14.92 15.80
CA LEU A 31 24.91 13.54 15.66
C LEU A 31 25.92 12.60 14.97
N GLU A 32 26.82 13.11 14.14
CA GLU A 32 27.90 12.33 13.54
C GLU A 32 28.94 11.90 14.57
N VAL A 33 29.22 12.74 15.55
CA VAL A 33 30.28 12.53 16.56
C VAL A 33 29.74 11.85 17.81
N CYS A 34 28.47 12.10 18.23
CA CYS A 34 27.93 11.61 19.48
C CYS A 34 26.96 10.43 19.27
N PRO A 35 27.36 9.17 19.58
CA PRO A 35 26.52 8.00 19.41
C PRO A 35 25.29 8.01 20.33
N ASN A 36 25.38 8.58 21.53
CA ASN A 36 24.28 8.65 22.48
C ASN A 36 23.16 9.56 21.97
N CYS A 37 23.49 10.74 21.45
CA CYS A 37 22.52 11.67 20.89
C CYS A 37 21.88 11.09 19.61
N ARG A 38 22.68 10.38 18.78
CA ARG A 38 22.16 9.67 17.61
C ARG A 38 21.12 8.62 18.01
N ALA A 39 21.44 7.75 18.96
CA ALA A 39 20.54 6.71 19.45
C ALA A 39 19.24 7.31 20.02
N SER A 40 19.35 8.42 20.79
CA SER A 40 18.19 9.12 21.32
C SER A 40 17.26 9.64 20.22
N VAL A 41 17.79 10.31 19.20
CA VAL A 41 17.01 10.82 18.05
C VAL A 41 16.37 9.68 17.24
N GLU A 42 17.07 8.55 17.08
CA GLU A 42 16.52 7.37 16.40
C GLU A 42 15.37 6.75 17.19
N THR A 43 15.47 6.70 18.51
CA THR A 43 14.41 6.21 19.41
C THR A 43 13.15 7.09 19.30
N GLU A 44 13.33 8.43 19.37
CA GLU A 44 12.23 9.39 19.20
C GLU A 44 11.59 9.27 17.81
N ARG A 45 12.39 9.07 16.77
CA ARG A 45 11.89 8.84 15.41
C ARG A 45 11.10 7.53 15.29
N ALA A 46 11.54 6.47 15.96
CA ALA A 46 10.83 5.20 16.01
C ALA A 46 9.50 5.33 16.76
N LEU A 47 9.49 6.01 17.89
CA LEU A 47 8.27 6.31 18.66
C LEU A 47 7.28 7.14 17.83
N SER A 48 7.75 8.20 17.17
CA SER A 48 6.91 9.03 16.31
C SER A 48 6.25 8.19 15.20
N ARG A 49 7.00 7.29 14.56
CA ARG A 49 6.44 6.37 13.55
C ARG A 49 5.38 5.44 14.13
N LEU A 50 5.58 4.89 15.32
CA LEU A 50 4.60 4.04 16.00
C LEU A 50 3.33 4.82 16.32
N LEU A 51 3.45 6.05 16.85
CA LEU A 51 2.31 6.92 17.13
C LEU A 51 1.54 7.31 15.87
N HIS A 52 2.24 7.58 14.76
CA HIS A 52 1.61 7.85 13.48
C HIS A 52 0.82 6.65 12.94
N ARG A 53 1.33 5.44 13.13
CA ARG A 53 0.64 4.20 12.74
C ARG A 53 -0.57 3.90 13.61
N SER A 54 -0.52 4.21 14.90
CA SER A 54 -1.61 3.97 15.86
C SER A 54 -2.70 5.05 15.84
N ARG A 55 -2.50 6.17 15.10
CA ARG A 55 -3.52 7.22 14.99
C ARG A 55 -4.78 6.66 14.32
N PRO A 56 -5.94 6.73 14.98
CA PRO A 56 -7.19 6.42 14.31
C PRO A 56 -7.38 7.41 13.16
N LEU A 57 -7.55 6.91 11.95
CA LEU A 57 -7.80 7.71 10.75
C LEU A 57 -9.24 8.20 10.77
N TYR A 58 -9.51 9.24 11.54
CA TYR A 58 -10.81 9.91 11.50
C TYR A 58 -10.95 10.72 10.20
N SER A 59 -11.96 10.39 9.42
CA SER A 59 -12.33 11.22 8.28
C SER A 59 -12.96 12.50 8.78
N ALA A 60 -12.35 13.64 8.49
CA ALA A 60 -12.91 14.92 8.86
C ALA A 60 -14.30 15.12 8.20
N PRO A 61 -15.30 15.70 8.89
CA PRO A 61 -16.60 16.02 8.31
C PRO A 61 -16.45 16.84 7.03
N PRO A 62 -17.30 16.62 6.01
CA PRO A 62 -17.21 17.33 4.73
C PRO A 62 -17.19 18.86 4.88
N ALA A 63 -18.03 19.41 5.76
CA ALA A 63 -18.10 20.84 6.05
C ALA A 63 -16.76 21.41 6.60
N LEU A 64 -16.04 20.64 7.41
CA LEU A 64 -14.72 21.05 7.91
C LEU A 64 -13.68 21.04 6.80
N ARG A 65 -13.70 20.03 5.94
CA ARG A 65 -12.79 19.94 4.77
C ARG A 65 -12.96 21.15 3.85
N THR A 66 -14.21 21.51 3.53
CA THR A 66 -14.50 22.68 2.69
C THR A 66 -14.04 23.97 3.35
N ARG A 67 -14.29 24.16 4.66
CA ARG A 67 -13.83 25.34 5.39
C ARG A 67 -12.31 25.46 5.43
N VAL A 68 -11.61 24.35 5.65
CA VAL A 68 -10.13 24.33 5.63
C VAL A 68 -9.60 24.60 4.24
N ALA A 69 -10.17 23.99 3.19
CA ALA A 69 -9.77 24.24 1.80
C ALA A 69 -9.90 25.73 1.44
N VAL A 70 -11.04 26.35 1.73
CA VAL A 70 -11.27 27.79 1.51
C VAL A 70 -10.32 28.66 2.34
N ALA A 71 -10.04 28.29 3.61
CA ALA A 71 -9.11 29.02 4.45
C ALA A 71 -7.67 28.92 3.93
N VAL A 72 -7.24 27.74 3.48
CA VAL A 72 -5.92 27.53 2.87
C VAL A 72 -5.81 28.32 1.57
N GLU A 73 -6.80 28.29 0.69
CA GLU A 73 -6.81 29.04 -0.56
C GLU A 73 -6.77 30.57 -0.33
N LYS A 74 -7.46 31.06 0.70
CA LYS A 74 -7.45 32.49 1.09
C LYS A 74 -6.12 32.93 1.71
N HIS A 75 -5.39 32.06 2.39
CA HIS A 75 -4.09 32.33 3.04
C HIS A 75 -2.89 31.89 2.22
N SER A 76 -3.08 30.98 1.28
CA SER A 76 -2.15 30.71 0.21
C SER A 76 -2.30 31.86 -0.78
N GLY A 77 -1.77 33.01 -0.44
CA GLY A 77 -1.46 34.00 -1.47
C GLY A 77 -0.69 33.28 -2.55
N PRO A 78 -0.79 33.69 -3.84
CA PRO A 78 -0.29 32.91 -4.96
C PRO A 78 1.19 32.60 -4.75
N ILE A 79 1.48 31.36 -4.33
CA ILE A 79 2.81 30.70 -4.46
C ILE A 79 2.99 30.43 -5.96
N LEU A 80 2.32 31.19 -6.75
CA LEU A 80 2.50 31.15 -8.15
C LEU A 80 3.56 32.13 -8.51
N ALA A 81 4.59 31.52 -9.04
CA ALA A 81 5.42 32.13 -10.03
C ALA A 81 4.98 33.57 -10.28
N SER A 82 5.70 34.53 -9.70
CA SER A 82 5.49 35.90 -10.00
C SER A 82 5.27 35.96 -11.51
N GLU A 83 4.15 36.57 -11.96
CA GLU A 83 3.88 36.78 -13.38
C GLU A 83 5.10 37.40 -14.08
N ASN A 84 5.94 38.08 -13.31
CA ASN A 84 7.23 38.58 -13.70
C ASN A 84 8.30 37.51 -13.99
N PHE A 85 8.25 36.32 -13.36
CA PHE A 85 9.17 35.23 -13.69
C PHE A 85 8.79 34.61 -15.04
N TYR A 86 7.49 34.41 -15.29
CA TYR A 86 6.99 33.89 -16.56
C TYR A 86 7.17 34.87 -17.70
N LYS A 87 6.90 36.18 -17.44
CA LYS A 87 7.15 37.27 -18.38
C LYS A 87 8.65 37.48 -18.62
N ARG A 88 9.52 37.29 -17.61
CA ARG A 88 10.99 37.28 -17.80
C ARG A 88 11.46 36.09 -18.60
N LEU A 89 10.88 34.89 -18.34
CA LEU A 89 11.20 33.66 -19.12
C LEU A 89 10.78 33.84 -20.58
N LEU A 90 9.57 34.37 -20.82
CA LEU A 90 9.07 34.65 -22.18
C LEU A 90 9.82 35.76 -22.89
N ARG A 91 10.24 36.85 -22.21
CA ARG A 91 11.11 37.87 -22.80
C ARG A 91 12.51 37.36 -23.09
N SER A 92 13.05 36.45 -22.26
CA SER A 92 14.33 35.79 -22.51
C SER A 92 14.28 34.91 -23.76
N VAL A 93 13.11 34.37 -24.12
CA VAL A 93 12.89 33.55 -25.31
C VAL A 93 12.75 34.44 -26.57
N GLY A 94 12.24 35.70 -26.44
CA GLY A 94 11.93 36.55 -27.58
C GLY A 94 13.11 37.29 -28.22
N ASN A 95 14.21 37.56 -27.50
CA ASN A 95 15.24 38.51 -27.93
C ASN A 95 16.60 37.89 -28.29
N GLY A 96 16.64 36.71 -28.89
CA GLY A 96 17.93 36.06 -29.13
C GLY A 96 18.00 35.17 -30.38
N PHE A 97 17.66 35.72 -31.53
CA PHE A 97 17.71 34.96 -32.79
C PHE A 97 19.12 34.89 -33.44
N ALA A 98 20.18 35.36 -32.78
CA ALA A 98 21.48 35.55 -33.45
C ALA A 98 22.62 34.56 -33.03
N ASP A 99 22.43 33.70 -31.98
CA ASP A 99 23.54 32.85 -31.52
C ASP A 99 23.24 31.34 -31.66
N PRO A 100 23.91 30.62 -32.57
CA PRO A 100 23.68 29.19 -32.75
C PRO A 100 23.98 28.36 -31.48
N VAL A 101 24.90 28.80 -30.63
CA VAL A 101 25.22 28.13 -29.35
C VAL A 101 24.08 28.22 -28.35
N ARG A 102 23.41 29.37 -28.26
CA ARG A 102 22.22 29.52 -27.40
C ARG A 102 21.04 28.67 -27.87
N ARG A 103 20.89 28.46 -29.17
CA ARG A 103 19.85 27.58 -29.74
C ARG A 103 20.06 26.13 -29.33
N VAL A 104 21.30 25.62 -29.38
CA VAL A 104 21.66 24.27 -28.97
C VAL A 104 21.45 24.07 -27.46
N VAL A 105 21.82 25.03 -26.64
CA VAL A 105 21.63 24.98 -25.16
C VAL A 105 20.12 24.98 -24.83
N ARG A 106 19.31 25.81 -25.50
CA ARG A 106 17.84 25.81 -25.29
C ARG A 106 17.18 24.50 -25.70
N LEU A 107 17.57 23.94 -26.84
CA LEU A 107 17.07 22.62 -27.30
C LEU A 107 17.46 21.50 -26.33
N ARG A 108 18.66 21.53 -25.77
CA ARG A 108 19.10 20.56 -24.75
C ARG A 108 18.35 20.70 -23.42
N LEU A 109 18.07 21.93 -22.98
CA LEU A 109 17.27 22.19 -21.80
C LEU A 109 15.81 21.75 -21.98
N LEU A 110 15.19 22.03 -23.14
CA LEU A 110 13.85 21.55 -23.46
C LEU A 110 13.79 20.02 -23.57
N ALA A 111 14.79 19.39 -24.17
CA ALA A 111 14.88 17.95 -24.23
C ALA A 111 15.06 17.33 -22.82
N ALA A 112 15.86 17.94 -21.95
CA ALA A 112 16.07 17.50 -20.58
C ALA A 112 14.79 17.64 -19.73
N THR A 113 14.05 18.74 -19.86
CA THR A 113 12.76 18.93 -19.16
C THR A 113 11.71 17.94 -19.64
N LEU A 114 11.61 17.69 -20.95
CA LEU A 114 10.74 16.67 -21.51
C LEU A 114 11.10 15.25 -21.01
N ALA A 115 12.38 14.91 -20.97
CA ALA A 115 12.85 13.62 -20.47
C ALA A 115 12.52 13.41 -18.99
N VAL A 116 12.76 14.44 -18.15
CA VAL A 116 12.42 14.39 -16.72
C VAL A 116 10.90 14.28 -16.52
N THR A 117 10.11 15.02 -17.29
CA THR A 117 8.65 14.94 -17.20
C THR A 117 8.13 13.58 -17.63
N ALA A 118 8.66 13.01 -18.72
CA ALA A 118 8.30 11.67 -19.18
C ALA A 118 8.71 10.61 -18.15
N MET A 119 9.88 10.74 -17.53
CA MET A 119 10.35 9.86 -16.48
C MET A 119 9.44 9.93 -15.24
N LEU A 120 9.05 11.11 -14.80
CA LEU A 120 8.12 11.29 -13.68
C LEU A 120 6.74 10.69 -13.98
N LEU A 121 6.20 10.91 -15.18
CA LEU A 121 4.93 10.34 -15.62
C LEU A 121 4.95 8.82 -15.69
N ALA A 122 6.10 8.20 -15.98
CA ALA A 122 6.26 6.75 -16.01
C ALA A 122 6.47 6.14 -14.61
N PHE A 123 7.25 6.79 -13.75
CA PHE A 123 7.65 6.23 -12.45
C PHE A 123 6.63 6.47 -11.33
N VAL A 124 5.99 7.65 -11.28
CA VAL A 124 5.06 8.01 -10.20
C VAL A 124 3.86 7.06 -10.11
N PRO A 125 3.15 6.73 -11.23
CA PRO A 125 2.01 5.82 -11.14
C PRO A 125 2.43 4.40 -10.75
N ASN A 126 3.61 3.93 -11.16
CA ASN A 126 4.10 2.60 -10.81
C ASN A 126 4.46 2.51 -9.31
N ALA A 127 5.15 3.51 -8.78
CA ALA A 127 5.45 3.60 -7.36
C ALA A 127 4.16 3.66 -6.50
N ALA A 128 3.18 4.45 -6.91
CA ALA A 128 1.88 4.54 -6.24
C ALA A 128 1.12 3.20 -6.25
N ARG A 129 1.20 2.44 -7.35
CA ARG A 129 0.60 1.09 -7.42
C ARG A 129 1.28 0.12 -6.46
N GLN A 130 2.61 0.13 -6.39
CA GLN A 130 3.36 -0.74 -5.46
C GLN A 130 3.04 -0.44 -4.00
N VAL A 131 2.95 0.84 -3.63
CA VAL A 131 2.57 1.26 -2.26
C VAL A 131 1.16 0.77 -1.92
N ARG A 132 0.19 0.90 -2.83
CA ARG A 132 -1.18 0.40 -2.62
C ARG A 132 -1.23 -1.12 -2.49
N ALA A 133 -0.44 -1.83 -3.28
CA ALA A 133 -0.37 -3.29 -3.23
C ALA A 133 0.27 -3.78 -1.92
N ALA A 134 1.30 -3.08 -1.42
CA ALA A 134 1.92 -3.38 -0.14
C ALA A 134 0.94 -3.15 1.02
N ASP A 135 0.19 -2.06 1.01
CA ASP A 135 -0.85 -1.73 1.99
C ASP A 135 -1.98 -2.80 2.03
N TYR A 136 -2.38 -3.31 0.85
CA TYR A 136 -3.38 -4.38 0.78
C TYR A 136 -2.87 -5.69 1.37
N VAL A 137 -1.61 -6.05 1.10
CA VAL A 137 -0.97 -7.24 1.67
C VAL A 137 -0.79 -7.09 3.18
N GLU A 138 -0.33 -5.93 3.66
CA GLU A 138 -0.20 -5.64 5.10
C GLU A 138 -1.55 -5.77 5.81
N THR A 139 -2.64 -5.23 5.20
CA THR A 139 -3.99 -5.38 5.73
C THR A 139 -4.42 -6.84 5.80
N ALA A 140 -4.17 -7.63 4.75
CA ALA A 140 -4.53 -9.05 4.72
C ALA A 140 -3.79 -9.84 5.80
N VAL A 141 -2.49 -9.61 5.98
CA VAL A 141 -1.65 -10.26 7.01
C VAL A 141 -2.08 -9.85 8.41
N THR A 142 -2.32 -8.56 8.65
CA THR A 142 -2.76 -8.06 9.95
C THR A 142 -4.14 -8.61 10.33
N THR A 143 -5.05 -8.68 9.36
CA THR A 143 -6.39 -9.26 9.56
C THR A 143 -6.31 -10.75 9.87
N HIS A 144 -5.47 -11.49 9.13
CA HIS A 144 -5.22 -12.91 9.39
C HIS A 144 -4.65 -13.14 10.80
N ARG A 145 -3.65 -12.35 11.19
CA ARG A 145 -3.06 -12.42 12.54
C ARG A 145 -4.10 -12.11 13.62
N SER A 146 -4.91 -11.07 13.44
CA SER A 146 -5.98 -10.72 14.38
C SER A 146 -7.00 -11.87 14.56
N TYR A 147 -7.25 -12.63 13.49
CA TYR A 147 -8.08 -13.84 13.59
C TYR A 147 -7.35 -14.95 14.36
N LEU A 148 -6.07 -15.21 14.10
CA LEU A 148 -5.27 -16.22 14.81
C LEU A 148 -5.19 -15.93 16.31
N ASP A 149 -5.02 -14.66 16.67
CA ASP A 149 -4.90 -14.18 18.05
C ASP A 149 -6.25 -14.11 18.78
N GLY A 150 -7.38 -14.45 18.09
CA GLY A 150 -8.72 -14.39 18.66
C GLY A 150 -9.30 -12.98 18.80
N ASN A 151 -8.60 -11.95 18.28
CA ASN A 151 -9.03 -10.55 18.34
C ASN A 151 -10.07 -10.20 17.27
N LEU A 152 -10.26 -11.07 16.27
CA LEU A 152 -11.26 -10.91 15.22
C LEU A 152 -12.22 -12.10 15.23
N ALA A 153 -13.47 -11.85 15.60
CA ALA A 153 -14.52 -12.86 15.55
C ALA A 153 -15.11 -12.99 14.15
N LEU A 154 -15.54 -14.21 13.78
CA LEU A 154 -16.30 -14.44 12.55
C LEU A 154 -17.73 -13.91 12.71
N GLY A 155 -18.18 -13.11 11.75
CA GLY A 155 -19.54 -12.60 11.69
C GLY A 155 -20.56 -13.66 11.26
N ILE A 156 -20.11 -14.71 10.54
CA ILE A 156 -20.85 -15.91 10.26
C ILE A 156 -19.93 -17.13 10.38
N ARG A 157 -20.41 -18.20 11.02
CA ARG A 157 -19.78 -19.51 11.05
C ARG A 157 -20.62 -20.47 10.24
N SER A 158 -20.10 -20.97 9.15
CA SER A 158 -20.77 -21.92 8.27
C SER A 158 -19.73 -22.59 7.37
N ASP A 159 -19.95 -23.84 7.08
CA ASP A 159 -19.21 -24.66 6.12
C ASP A 159 -19.83 -24.61 4.70
N SER A 160 -21.01 -23.96 4.55
CA SER A 160 -21.68 -23.77 3.26
C SER A 160 -21.17 -22.53 2.52
N PRO A 161 -20.54 -22.70 1.35
CA PRO A 161 -20.11 -21.57 0.48
C PRO A 161 -21.28 -20.66 0.08
N GLU A 162 -22.50 -21.22 -0.10
CA GLU A 162 -23.68 -20.46 -0.48
C GLU A 162 -24.17 -19.57 0.66
N GLN A 163 -24.19 -20.10 1.89
CA GLN A 163 -24.59 -19.33 3.07
C GLN A 163 -23.61 -18.19 3.32
N VAL A 164 -22.31 -18.46 3.22
CA VAL A 164 -21.27 -17.43 3.41
C VAL A 164 -21.35 -16.39 2.30
N SER A 165 -21.52 -16.79 1.04
CA SER A 165 -21.64 -15.85 -0.08
C SER A 165 -22.88 -14.96 0.05
N SER A 166 -24.02 -15.53 0.41
CA SER A 166 -25.28 -14.79 0.60
C SER A 166 -25.22 -13.85 1.80
N TRP A 167 -24.49 -14.22 2.86
CA TRP A 167 -24.34 -13.36 4.03
C TRP A 167 -23.66 -12.03 3.71
N PHE A 168 -22.81 -11.95 2.68
CA PHE A 168 -22.19 -10.72 2.23
C PHE A 168 -23.10 -9.84 1.36
N THR A 169 -24.23 -10.35 0.90
CA THR A 169 -25.17 -9.58 0.06
C THR A 169 -25.64 -8.32 0.79
N GLY A 170 -25.43 -7.16 0.15
CA GLY A 170 -25.74 -5.84 0.73
C GLY A 170 -24.76 -5.32 1.77
N LYS A 171 -23.75 -6.11 2.19
CA LYS A 171 -22.72 -5.69 3.15
C LYS A 171 -21.43 -5.24 2.49
N VAL A 172 -21.14 -5.75 1.29
CA VAL A 172 -20.00 -5.34 0.45
C VAL A 172 -20.50 -4.77 -0.87
N PRO A 173 -19.79 -3.83 -1.51
CA PRO A 173 -20.22 -3.19 -2.76
C PRO A 173 -19.96 -4.06 -4.00
N PHE A 174 -19.76 -5.35 -3.83
CA PHE A 174 -19.51 -6.31 -4.89
C PHE A 174 -20.17 -7.65 -4.57
N GLN A 175 -20.34 -8.47 -5.59
CA GLN A 175 -20.79 -9.84 -5.44
C GLN A 175 -19.64 -10.78 -5.74
N PHE A 176 -19.45 -11.77 -4.90
CA PHE A 176 -18.52 -12.87 -5.17
C PHE A 176 -19.14 -14.18 -4.71
N ARG A 177 -18.71 -15.25 -5.34
CA ARG A 177 -19.14 -16.61 -4.98
C ARG A 177 -17.91 -17.40 -4.58
N LEU A 178 -18.04 -18.11 -3.48
CA LEU A 178 -17.03 -19.06 -3.07
C LEU A 178 -17.13 -20.33 -3.92
N PRO A 179 -15.99 -20.95 -4.27
CA PRO A 179 -15.99 -22.23 -4.98
C PRO A 179 -16.69 -23.29 -4.14
N GLN A 180 -17.51 -24.09 -4.82
CA GLN A 180 -18.16 -25.24 -4.21
C GLN A 180 -17.22 -26.45 -4.29
N SER A 181 -17.22 -27.29 -3.27
CA SER A 181 -16.52 -28.57 -3.31
C SER A 181 -17.20 -29.48 -4.34
N THR A 182 -16.40 -30.16 -5.15
CA THR A 182 -16.93 -31.16 -6.10
C THR A 182 -17.60 -32.30 -5.30
N PRO A 183 -18.82 -32.72 -5.65
CA PRO A 183 -19.47 -33.83 -4.98
C PRO A 183 -18.56 -35.07 -4.98
N GLY A 184 -18.34 -35.64 -3.80
CA GLY A 184 -17.48 -36.82 -3.61
C GLY A 184 -15.98 -36.54 -3.38
N SER A 185 -15.52 -35.28 -3.42
CA SER A 185 -14.17 -34.90 -3.00
C SER A 185 -14.18 -34.45 -1.55
N ILE A 186 -13.21 -34.97 -0.77
CA ILE A 186 -12.96 -34.46 0.59
C ILE A 186 -12.14 -33.17 0.42
N PRO A 187 -12.68 -32.00 0.79
CA PRO A 187 -11.92 -30.77 0.66
C PRO A 187 -10.70 -30.79 1.59
N THR A 188 -9.55 -30.39 1.08
CA THR A 188 -8.32 -30.31 1.87
C THR A 188 -8.43 -29.27 2.99
N TYR A 189 -9.21 -28.20 2.76
CA TYR A 189 -9.54 -27.18 3.74
C TYR A 189 -11.05 -27.01 3.84
N GLN A 190 -11.55 -26.91 5.05
CA GLN A 190 -12.96 -26.70 5.34
C GLN A 190 -13.23 -25.20 5.54
N LEU A 191 -14.34 -24.73 5.04
CA LEU A 191 -14.79 -23.36 5.28
C LEU A 191 -15.20 -23.23 6.75
N ALA A 192 -14.56 -22.34 7.50
CA ALA A 192 -14.87 -22.08 8.91
C ALA A 192 -15.91 -20.94 9.07
N GLY A 193 -15.95 -20.04 8.11
CA GLY A 193 -16.85 -18.89 8.13
C GLY A 193 -16.23 -17.64 7.53
N ALA A 194 -16.86 -16.49 7.84
CA ALA A 194 -16.43 -15.22 7.28
C ALA A 194 -16.70 -14.03 8.24
N SER A 195 -16.07 -12.90 7.93
CA SER A 195 -16.30 -11.63 8.63
C SER A 195 -16.24 -10.46 7.66
N LEU A 196 -16.92 -9.37 8.02
CA LEU A 196 -16.80 -8.10 7.34
C LEU A 196 -15.63 -7.33 7.95
N VAL A 197 -14.71 -6.88 7.11
CA VAL A 197 -13.56 -6.07 7.50
C VAL A 197 -13.51 -4.78 6.69
N SER A 198 -12.68 -3.83 7.09
CA SER A 198 -12.51 -2.57 6.36
C SER A 198 -11.14 -2.51 5.72
N TYR A 199 -11.10 -2.18 4.43
CA TYR A 199 -9.88 -1.82 3.73
C TYR A 199 -10.00 -0.41 3.16
N ARG A 200 -9.14 0.51 3.62
CA ARG A 200 -9.14 1.94 3.20
C ARG A 200 -10.52 2.62 3.29
N GLY A 201 -11.27 2.30 4.33
CA GLY A 201 -12.62 2.85 4.55
C GLY A 201 -13.71 2.21 3.69
N SER A 202 -13.40 1.20 2.87
CA SER A 202 -14.36 0.42 2.10
C SER A 202 -14.55 -0.95 2.72
N PRO A 203 -15.77 -1.50 2.72
CA PRO A 203 -16.02 -2.84 3.21
C PRO A 203 -15.34 -3.89 2.31
N ALA A 204 -14.73 -4.88 2.96
CA ALA A 204 -14.06 -6.02 2.34
C ALA A 204 -14.50 -7.31 3.03
N ALA A 205 -14.44 -8.42 2.31
CA ALA A 205 -14.84 -9.71 2.81
C ALA A 205 -13.61 -10.51 3.27
N LEU A 206 -13.62 -10.99 4.50
CA LEU A 206 -12.68 -11.97 5.01
C LEU A 206 -13.37 -13.33 5.04
N VAL A 207 -12.77 -14.32 4.40
CA VAL A 207 -13.22 -15.73 4.44
C VAL A 207 -12.10 -16.56 5.06
N VAL A 208 -12.45 -17.43 5.98
CA VAL A 208 -11.50 -18.28 6.70
C VAL A 208 -11.75 -19.73 6.39
N TYR A 209 -10.67 -20.43 6.08
CA TYR A 209 -10.63 -21.87 5.91
C TYR A 209 -9.71 -22.49 6.95
N GLU A 210 -10.06 -23.68 7.42
CA GLU A 210 -9.29 -24.43 8.41
C GLU A 210 -9.04 -25.86 7.93
N LYS A 211 -7.86 -26.40 8.28
CA LYS A 211 -7.49 -27.79 8.11
C LYS A 211 -6.64 -28.23 9.30
N HIS A 212 -7.19 -29.10 10.15
CA HIS A 212 -6.55 -29.50 11.39
C HIS A 212 -6.19 -28.26 12.24
N ASN A 213 -4.91 -27.93 12.34
CA ASN A 213 -4.44 -26.76 13.07
C ASN A 213 -3.93 -25.62 12.15
N GLU A 214 -4.09 -25.76 10.84
CA GLU A 214 -3.72 -24.74 9.86
C GLU A 214 -4.92 -23.87 9.51
N ARG A 215 -4.71 -22.56 9.48
CA ARG A 215 -5.72 -21.57 9.12
C ARG A 215 -5.26 -20.78 7.93
N ILE A 216 -6.17 -20.55 7.02
CA ILE A 216 -5.96 -19.75 5.81
C ILE A 216 -7.04 -18.71 5.73
N SER A 217 -6.65 -17.48 5.44
CA SER A 217 -7.60 -16.38 5.25
C SER A 217 -7.54 -15.88 3.83
N LEU A 218 -8.72 -15.64 3.25
CA LEU A 218 -8.91 -15.01 1.95
C LEU A 218 -9.56 -13.64 2.17
N LEU A 219 -8.81 -12.57 1.93
CA LEU A 219 -9.33 -11.22 1.90
C LEU A 219 -9.75 -10.86 0.48
N VAL A 220 -10.99 -10.36 0.31
CA VAL A 220 -11.56 -9.96 -0.97
C VAL A 220 -11.99 -8.50 -0.90
N ALA A 221 -11.51 -7.70 -1.84
CA ALA A 221 -11.86 -6.28 -1.96
C ALA A 221 -12.13 -5.90 -3.43
N SER A 222 -12.77 -4.75 -3.65
CA SER A 222 -12.93 -4.21 -5.01
C SER A 222 -11.58 -3.84 -5.62
N SER A 223 -11.35 -4.16 -6.89
CA SER A 223 -10.14 -3.76 -7.62
C SER A 223 -10.02 -2.24 -7.82
N GLN A 224 -11.06 -1.48 -7.51
CA GLN A 224 -11.00 -0.01 -7.47
C GLN A 224 -10.20 0.48 -6.24
N SER A 225 -10.32 -0.21 -5.11
CA SER A 225 -9.64 0.12 -3.85
C SER A 225 -8.33 -0.64 -3.66
N ALA A 226 -8.29 -1.92 -4.04
CA ALA A 226 -7.17 -2.83 -3.86
C ALA A 226 -6.46 -3.12 -5.19
N VAL A 227 -5.14 -3.05 -5.18
CA VAL A 227 -4.30 -3.26 -6.37
C VAL A 227 -3.32 -4.39 -6.10
N VAL A 228 -3.05 -5.19 -7.13
CA VAL A 228 -2.03 -6.24 -7.10
C VAL A 228 -0.76 -5.73 -7.79
N ALA A 229 0.36 -5.82 -7.12
CA ALA A 229 1.68 -5.55 -7.69
C ALA A 229 2.81 -6.11 -6.82
N GLY A 230 3.96 -6.38 -7.43
CA GLY A 230 5.19 -6.84 -6.78
C GLY A 230 5.13 -8.29 -6.31
N GLY A 231 6.26 -8.78 -5.79
CA GLY A 231 6.45 -10.20 -5.50
C GLY A 231 6.83 -11.00 -6.75
N GLU A 232 6.91 -12.32 -6.60
CA GLU A 232 7.16 -13.26 -7.70
C GLU A 232 5.87 -13.46 -8.49
N GLU A 233 5.91 -13.24 -9.80
CA GLU A 233 4.76 -13.40 -10.69
C GLU A 233 4.71 -14.80 -11.28
N VAL A 234 3.58 -15.47 -11.11
CA VAL A 234 3.30 -16.75 -11.77
C VAL A 234 2.02 -16.63 -12.58
N ARG A 235 2.10 -16.90 -13.87
CA ARG A 235 0.95 -16.91 -14.75
C ARG A 235 0.38 -18.32 -14.84
N SER A 236 -0.92 -18.44 -14.65
CA SER A 236 -1.65 -19.68 -14.85
C SER A 236 -2.98 -19.38 -15.52
N ALA A 237 -3.19 -19.98 -16.69
CA ALA A 237 -4.32 -19.69 -17.57
C ALA A 237 -4.45 -18.16 -17.82
N ALA A 238 -5.61 -17.59 -17.56
CA ALA A 238 -5.88 -16.15 -17.74
C ALA A 238 -5.52 -15.29 -16.50
N LEU A 239 -4.97 -15.88 -15.43
CA LEU A 239 -4.69 -15.18 -14.18
C LEU A 239 -3.19 -15.02 -13.96
N THR A 240 -2.82 -13.89 -13.39
CA THR A 240 -1.47 -13.63 -12.86
C THR A 240 -1.55 -13.59 -11.35
N PHE A 241 -0.79 -14.46 -10.73
CA PHE A 241 -0.64 -14.56 -9.28
C PHE A 241 0.66 -13.92 -8.84
N HIS A 242 0.62 -13.18 -7.74
CA HIS A 242 1.78 -12.56 -7.15
C HIS A 242 2.05 -13.17 -5.78
N TYR A 243 3.20 -13.80 -5.64
CA TYR A 243 3.64 -14.49 -4.44
C TYR A 243 4.62 -13.65 -3.66
N ARG A 244 4.41 -13.55 -2.36
CA ARG A 244 5.37 -12.93 -1.44
C ARG A 244 5.29 -13.54 -0.07
N THR A 245 6.36 -13.33 0.69
CA THR A 245 6.36 -13.58 2.14
C THR A 245 6.31 -12.25 2.85
N ASP A 246 5.40 -12.09 3.79
CA ASP A 246 5.27 -10.89 4.60
C ASP A 246 5.02 -11.27 6.06
N GLN A 247 5.83 -10.74 6.97
CA GLN A 247 5.75 -10.97 8.42
C GLN A 247 5.66 -12.47 8.82
N GLY A 248 6.32 -13.37 8.07
CA GLY A 248 6.33 -14.81 8.32
C GLY A 248 5.15 -15.57 7.71
N PHE A 249 4.24 -14.89 7.01
CA PHE A 249 3.13 -15.51 6.27
C PHE A 249 3.42 -15.54 4.77
N LYS A 250 2.92 -16.57 4.11
CA LYS A 250 2.85 -16.60 2.64
C LYS A 250 1.60 -15.89 2.19
N VAL A 251 1.76 -14.96 1.26
CA VAL A 251 0.66 -14.19 0.69
C VAL A 251 0.63 -14.38 -0.82
N VAL A 252 -0.51 -14.79 -1.34
CA VAL A 252 -0.78 -14.90 -2.77
C VAL A 252 -1.87 -13.89 -3.13
N THR A 253 -1.56 -12.97 -4.04
CA THR A 253 -2.55 -11.98 -4.49
C THR A 253 -2.82 -12.11 -5.97
N TRP A 254 -4.06 -11.88 -6.38
CA TRP A 254 -4.50 -11.84 -7.79
C TRP A 254 -5.72 -10.97 -7.93
N SER A 255 -6.00 -10.56 -9.16
CA SER A 255 -7.25 -9.86 -9.50
C SER A 255 -8.03 -10.66 -10.53
N ASN A 256 -9.34 -10.72 -10.33
CA ASN A 256 -10.26 -11.38 -11.26
C ASN A 256 -11.64 -10.73 -11.20
N HIS A 257 -12.27 -10.49 -12.35
CA HIS A 257 -13.63 -9.96 -12.48
C HIS A 257 -13.92 -8.72 -11.60
N GLY A 258 -13.00 -7.75 -11.57
CA GLY A 258 -13.15 -6.51 -10.79
C GLY A 258 -12.96 -6.65 -9.30
N LEU A 259 -12.49 -7.81 -8.83
CA LEU A 259 -12.14 -8.09 -7.45
C LEU A 259 -10.64 -8.35 -7.31
N THR A 260 -10.11 -7.99 -6.16
CA THR A 260 -8.74 -8.30 -5.76
C THR A 260 -8.77 -9.21 -4.55
N TYR A 261 -7.97 -10.24 -4.61
CA TYR A 261 -7.90 -11.31 -3.63
C TYR A 261 -6.51 -11.33 -2.98
N ALA A 262 -6.46 -11.62 -1.69
CA ALA A 262 -5.22 -11.92 -0.97
C ALA A 262 -5.45 -13.17 -0.10
N LEU A 263 -4.77 -14.25 -0.43
CA LEU A 263 -4.74 -15.47 0.35
C LEU A 263 -3.53 -15.44 1.28
N VAL A 264 -3.77 -15.59 2.57
CA VAL A 264 -2.73 -15.56 3.61
C VAL A 264 -2.70 -16.90 4.32
N SER A 265 -1.51 -17.49 4.42
CA SER A 265 -1.29 -18.77 5.12
C SER A 265 0.08 -18.81 5.78
N ALA A 266 0.21 -19.60 6.86
CA ALA A 266 1.48 -19.91 7.51
C ALA A 266 2.09 -21.21 6.97
N VAL A 267 1.52 -21.80 5.92
CA VAL A 267 1.92 -23.12 5.42
C VAL A 267 3.37 -23.15 4.94
N ALA A 268 4.15 -24.07 5.45
CA ALA A 268 5.56 -24.28 5.10
C ALA A 268 5.76 -24.89 3.70
N GLY A 269 4.71 -25.10 2.91
CA GLY A 269 4.75 -25.71 1.58
C GLY A 269 5.15 -24.79 0.44
N SER A 270 5.18 -25.30 -0.78
CA SER A 270 5.41 -24.51 -1.97
C SER A 270 4.23 -23.57 -2.24
N ALA A 271 4.47 -22.45 -2.95
CA ALA A 271 3.42 -21.52 -3.37
C ALA A 271 2.26 -22.21 -4.12
N ARG A 272 2.51 -23.36 -4.77
CA ARG A 272 1.51 -24.21 -5.44
C ARG A 272 0.48 -24.80 -4.49
N GLU A 273 0.87 -25.19 -3.28
CA GLU A 273 -0.05 -25.80 -2.31
C GLU A 273 -1.10 -24.81 -1.82
N SER A 274 -0.74 -23.53 -1.69
CA SER A 274 -1.69 -22.49 -1.32
C SER A 274 -2.76 -22.22 -2.39
N CYS A 275 -2.43 -22.40 -3.69
CA CYS A 275 -3.40 -22.28 -4.78
C CYS A 275 -4.41 -23.43 -4.80
N MET A 276 -4.01 -24.62 -4.35
CA MET A 276 -4.85 -25.81 -4.32
C MET A 276 -6.04 -25.67 -3.35
N VAL A 277 -5.96 -24.75 -2.40
CA VAL A 277 -7.03 -24.50 -1.42
C VAL A 277 -8.33 -24.07 -2.10
N CYS A 278 -8.22 -23.17 -3.11
CA CYS A 278 -9.38 -22.64 -3.82
C CYS A 278 -9.68 -23.39 -5.14
N HIS A 279 -8.69 -24.09 -5.70
CA HIS A 279 -8.78 -24.69 -7.03
C HIS A 279 -8.95 -26.22 -7.01
N GLN A 280 -9.24 -26.83 -5.87
CA GLN A 280 -9.42 -28.30 -5.76
C GLN A 280 -10.54 -28.85 -6.66
N SER A 281 -11.49 -28.01 -7.03
CA SER A 281 -12.66 -28.40 -7.85
C SER A 281 -12.57 -27.93 -9.32
N MET A 282 -11.52 -27.21 -9.72
CA MET A 282 -11.41 -26.74 -11.10
C MET A 282 -10.67 -27.77 -11.95
N ALA A 283 -11.17 -28.05 -13.14
CA ALA A 283 -10.58 -28.94 -14.16
C ALA A 283 -9.14 -28.52 -14.58
N ASP A 284 -8.61 -27.44 -14.03
CA ASP A 284 -7.28 -26.89 -14.26
C ASP A 284 -6.13 -27.66 -13.63
N HIS A 285 -6.40 -28.74 -12.89
CA HIS A 285 -5.35 -29.61 -12.35
C HIS A 285 -4.36 -30.15 -13.41
N GLN A 286 -4.82 -30.29 -14.66
CA GLN A 286 -3.97 -30.78 -15.74
C GLN A 286 -2.98 -29.71 -16.24
N ASN A 287 -3.37 -28.44 -16.25
CA ASN A 287 -2.52 -27.34 -16.73
C ASN A 287 -1.41 -26.95 -15.74
N PHE A 288 -1.60 -27.19 -14.45
CA PHE A 288 -0.55 -27.01 -13.44
C PHE A 288 0.53 -28.11 -13.44
N ARG A 289 0.22 -29.28 -13.98
CA ARG A 289 1.17 -30.41 -14.08
C ARG A 289 2.00 -30.40 -15.37
N SER A 290 1.59 -29.71 -16.42
CA SER A 290 2.22 -29.82 -17.75
C SER A 290 3.37 -28.86 -18.02
N ASN A 291 3.67 -27.92 -17.12
CA ASN A 291 4.81 -27.00 -17.23
C ASN A 291 5.94 -27.41 -16.25
N ARG A 292 6.55 -28.57 -16.48
CA ARG A 292 7.90 -28.94 -16.00
C ARG A 292 8.86 -28.96 -17.15
#